data_350df93b3e7d5a71f1ff357a05e65054
#
_entry.id   350df93b3e7d5a71f1ff357a05e65054
#
_cell.length_a   1.000
_cell.length_b   1.000
_cell.length_c   1.000
_cell.angle_alpha   90.00
_cell.angle_beta   90.00
_cell.angle_gamma   90.00
#
_symmetry.space_group_name_H-M   'P 1'
#
loop_
_entity.id
_entity.type
_entity.pdbx_description
1 polymer ?
#
loop_
_entity_poly.entity_id
_entity_poly.type
_entity_poly.pdbx_seq_one_letter_code
_entity_poly.pdbx_strand_id
1 'polypeptide(L)'
;MGAERAPYTQLDWLPDTVPTYVCAGCGAHLALQDELISKAFSGRDGKAYLFNSTLNTTMGPKEDRTLLTGVHTVCDLRCKGCSSTLGWTYLRAFESSQKYKEGKSIMEKIALVKSNNW
;
A
#
# COMPACT_ATOMS: atom_id res chain seq x y z
N MET A 1 15.10 10.73 25.33
CA MET A 1 14.82 10.68 24.77
C MET A 1 14.20 10.33 23.78
N GLY A 2 14.48 9.94 23.08
CA GLY A 2 13.62 9.53 22.07
C GLY A 2 12.20 9.52 22.41
N ALA A 3 11.97 9.69 23.58
CA ALA A 3 10.59 9.74 24.01
C ALA A 3 9.80 10.78 23.27
N GLU A 4 10.51 11.72 22.77
CA GLU A 4 9.88 12.79 22.05
C GLU A 4 9.41 12.40 20.70
N ARG A 5 9.72 11.20 20.28
CA ARG A 5 9.23 10.75 19.00
C ARG A 5 7.72 10.74 19.00
N ALA A 6 7.12 11.38 18.02
CA ALA A 6 5.68 11.42 17.92
C ALA A 6 5.14 10.02 17.65
N PRO A 7 4.03 9.64 18.26
CA PRO A 7 3.47 8.30 18.03
C PRO A 7 3.21 7.98 16.57
N TYR A 8 2.81 8.97 15.78
CA TYR A 8 2.51 8.73 14.37
C TYR A 8 3.74 8.43 13.53
N THR A 9 4.95 8.64 14.08
CA THR A 9 6.17 8.29 13.38
C THR A 9 6.67 6.90 13.71
N GLN A 10 6.04 6.22 14.64
CA GLN A 10 6.44 4.86 14.95
C GLN A 10 6.11 3.92 13.81
N LEU A 11 7.05 3.07 13.49
CA LEU A 11 6.92 2.10 12.41
C LEU A 11 7.18 0.71 12.95
N ASP A 12 6.52 -0.28 12.35
CA ASP A 12 6.81 -1.67 12.64
C ASP A 12 8.05 -2.08 11.85
N TRP A 13 8.93 -2.80 12.48
CA TRP A 13 10.16 -3.28 11.87
C TRP A 13 10.15 -4.79 11.77
N LEU A 14 10.64 -5.30 10.64
CA LEU A 14 10.71 -6.72 10.38
C LEU A 14 12.17 -7.19 10.39
N PRO A 15 12.40 -8.46 10.73
CA PRO A 15 13.76 -8.99 10.65
C PRO A 15 14.32 -8.93 9.24
N ASP A 16 15.64 -8.78 9.13
CA ASP A 16 16.31 -8.69 7.83
C ASP A 16 16.14 -9.94 6.97
N THR A 17 15.72 -11.03 7.57
CA THR A 17 15.52 -12.28 6.84
C THR A 17 14.16 -12.39 6.17
N VAL A 18 13.25 -11.46 6.44
CA VAL A 18 11.89 -11.49 5.89
C VAL A 18 11.83 -10.70 4.59
N PRO A 19 11.48 -11.34 3.45
CA PRO A 19 11.34 -10.60 2.20
C PRO A 19 10.20 -9.58 2.28
N THR A 20 10.51 -8.33 1.98
CA THR A 20 9.53 -7.25 2.07
C THR A 20 9.65 -6.29 0.90
N TYR A 21 8.57 -5.55 0.65
CA TYR A 21 8.60 -4.35 -0.14
C TYR A 21 8.72 -3.17 0.80
N VAL A 22 9.65 -2.26 0.50
CA VAL A 22 9.87 -1.08 1.34
C VAL A 22 9.58 0.17 0.52
N CYS A 23 9.31 1.26 1.22
CA CYS A 23 9.07 2.55 0.60
C CYS A 23 10.34 3.06 -0.09
N ALA A 24 10.23 3.39 -1.37
CA ALA A 24 11.36 3.94 -2.12
C ALA A 24 11.84 5.27 -1.54
N GLY A 25 10.96 6.00 -0.86
CA GLY A 25 11.29 7.30 -0.31
C GLY A 25 11.99 7.24 1.04
N CYS A 26 11.58 6.33 1.93
CA CYS A 26 12.12 6.34 3.29
C CYS A 26 12.56 4.98 3.81
N GLY A 27 12.34 3.91 3.06
CA GLY A 27 12.76 2.57 3.47
C GLY A 27 11.86 1.88 4.47
N ALA A 28 10.72 2.46 4.82
CA ALA A 28 9.79 1.79 5.73
C ALA A 28 9.27 0.50 5.09
N HIS A 29 9.13 -0.56 5.89
CA HIS A 29 8.56 -1.81 5.41
C HIS A 29 7.07 -1.59 5.13
N LEU A 30 6.63 -1.89 3.92
CA LEU A 30 5.26 -1.62 3.51
C LEU A 30 4.41 -2.87 3.30
N ALA A 31 5.03 -3.97 2.93
CA ALA A 31 4.29 -5.22 2.75
C ALA A 31 5.23 -6.40 2.76
N LEU A 32 4.75 -7.51 3.29
CA LEU A 32 5.44 -8.78 3.15
C LEU A 32 5.29 -9.27 1.71
N GLN A 33 6.31 -9.94 1.20
CA GLN A 33 6.21 -10.56 -0.12
C GLN A 33 5.00 -11.49 -0.19
N ASP A 34 4.75 -12.23 0.88
CA ASP A 34 3.65 -13.21 0.93
C ASP A 34 2.27 -12.57 0.81
N GLU A 35 2.17 -11.26 1.01
CA GLU A 35 0.90 -10.56 0.89
C GLU A 35 0.64 -10.07 -0.52
N LEU A 36 1.58 -10.25 -1.44
CA LEU A 36 1.38 -9.87 -2.83
C LEU A 36 0.40 -10.81 -3.52
N ILE A 37 -0.62 -10.25 -4.13
CA ILE A 37 -1.65 -11.01 -4.85
C ILE A 37 -1.39 -10.97 -6.35
N SER A 38 -1.08 -9.78 -6.89
CA SER A 38 -0.95 -9.61 -8.33
C SER A 38 -0.02 -8.45 -8.64
N LYS A 39 0.74 -8.60 -9.73
CA LYS A 39 1.59 -7.53 -10.27
C LYS A 39 0.97 -6.89 -11.51
N ALA A 40 -0.26 -7.24 -11.84
CA ALA A 40 -0.88 -6.87 -13.11
C ALA A 40 -1.96 -5.80 -12.96
N PHE A 41 -1.77 -4.89 -12.02
CA PHE A 41 -2.70 -3.78 -11.83
C PHE A 41 -2.12 -2.50 -12.39
N SER A 42 -2.99 -1.51 -12.60
CA SER A 42 -2.60 -0.17 -13.03
C SER A 42 -2.98 0.82 -11.94
N GLY A 43 -2.04 1.67 -11.60
CA GLY A 43 -2.26 2.75 -10.66
C GLY A 43 -2.36 4.08 -11.40
N ARG A 44 -2.11 5.17 -10.68
CA ARG A 44 -2.14 6.51 -11.28
C ARG A 44 -0.99 6.71 -12.26
N ASP A 45 0.20 6.28 -11.86
CA ASP A 45 1.43 6.60 -12.59
C ASP A 45 2.03 5.41 -13.33
N GLY A 46 1.30 4.32 -13.45
CA GLY A 46 1.79 3.17 -14.16
C GLY A 46 1.42 1.88 -13.46
N LYS A 47 2.30 0.90 -13.53
CA LYS A 47 2.05 -0.40 -12.93
C LYS A 47 1.90 -0.31 -11.43
N ALA A 48 1.01 -1.12 -10.89
CA ALA A 48 0.79 -1.22 -9.46
C ALA A 48 0.65 -2.69 -9.07
N TYR A 49 0.90 -2.96 -7.81
CA TYR A 49 0.83 -4.31 -7.26
C TYR A 49 -0.31 -4.36 -6.25
N LEU A 50 -1.11 -5.42 -6.32
CA LEU A 50 -2.20 -5.64 -5.38
C LEU A 50 -1.71 -6.48 -4.21
N PHE A 51 -1.99 -5.99 -3.00
CA PHE A 51 -1.60 -6.66 -1.75
C PHE A 51 -2.83 -6.95 -0.91
N ASN A 52 -2.79 -8.09 -0.23
CA ASN A 52 -3.84 -8.45 0.71
C ASN A 52 -3.80 -7.55 1.94
N SER A 53 -2.61 -7.19 2.42
CA SER A 53 -2.45 -6.29 3.55
C SER A 53 -1.17 -5.48 3.41
N THR A 54 -1.08 -4.38 4.14
CA THR A 54 0.09 -3.51 4.14
C THR A 54 0.51 -3.20 5.57
N LEU A 55 1.74 -2.68 5.71
CA LEU A 55 2.32 -2.27 6.98
C LEU A 55 2.69 -0.80 6.88
N ASN A 56 2.69 -0.12 8.01
CA ASN A 56 3.22 1.25 8.11
C ASN A 56 2.57 2.19 7.10
N THR A 57 1.27 2.04 6.92
CA THR A 57 0.51 2.88 6.00
C THR A 57 -0.64 3.56 6.73
N THR A 58 -1.09 4.67 6.17
CA THR A 58 -2.27 5.40 6.66
C THR A 58 -3.22 5.61 5.51
N MET A 59 -4.49 5.77 5.82
CA MET A 59 -5.54 5.96 4.83
C MET A 59 -6.06 7.38 4.89
N GLY A 60 -6.28 7.96 3.72
CA GLY A 60 -6.94 9.26 3.60
C GLY A 60 -8.45 9.13 3.64
N PRO A 61 -9.16 10.22 3.34
CA PRO A 61 -10.62 10.20 3.30
C PRO A 61 -11.11 9.25 2.21
N LYS A 62 -12.24 8.62 2.44
CA LYS A 62 -12.83 7.77 1.41
C LYS A 62 -13.57 8.60 0.38
N GLU A 63 -13.53 8.14 -0.84
CA GLU A 63 -14.23 8.78 -1.95
C GLU A 63 -14.55 7.76 -3.02
N ASP A 64 -15.57 8.05 -3.82
CA ASP A 64 -15.89 7.22 -4.97
C ASP A 64 -15.08 7.70 -6.16
N ARG A 65 -14.44 6.75 -6.85
CA ARG A 65 -13.65 7.01 -8.05
C ARG A 65 -14.07 6.10 -9.17
N THR A 66 -14.07 6.65 -10.38
CA THR A 66 -14.24 5.84 -11.58
C THR A 66 -12.86 5.36 -12.00
N LEU A 67 -12.63 4.07 -11.88
CA LEU A 67 -11.36 3.44 -12.26
C LEU A 67 -11.59 2.68 -13.56
N LEU A 68 -10.52 2.09 -14.11
CA LEU A 68 -10.63 1.33 -15.36
C LEU A 68 -11.65 0.21 -15.28
N THR A 69 -11.85 -0.36 -14.11
CA THR A 69 -12.72 -1.51 -13.91
C THR A 69 -14.03 -1.15 -13.23
N GLY A 70 -14.41 0.12 -13.25
CA GLY A 70 -15.69 0.56 -12.72
C GLY A 70 -15.55 1.49 -11.52
N VAL A 71 -16.69 1.84 -10.93
CA VAL A 71 -16.72 2.74 -9.78
C VAL A 71 -16.37 1.96 -8.52
N HIS A 72 -15.49 2.54 -7.73
CA HIS A 72 -15.06 1.97 -6.44
C HIS A 72 -15.04 3.06 -5.39
N THR A 73 -15.37 2.70 -4.16
CA THR A 73 -15.06 3.56 -3.03
C THR A 73 -13.64 3.22 -2.59
N VAL A 74 -12.77 4.21 -2.56
CA VAL A 74 -11.37 4.02 -2.22
C VAL A 74 -10.92 5.10 -1.25
N CYS A 75 -9.75 4.89 -0.65
CA CYS A 75 -9.04 5.94 0.06
C CYS A 75 -7.58 5.86 -0.32
N ASP A 76 -6.93 7.02 -0.41
CA ASP A 76 -5.50 7.04 -0.69
C ASP A 76 -4.75 6.33 0.41
N LEU A 77 -3.70 5.63 0.02
CA LEU A 77 -2.81 4.92 0.92
C LEU A 77 -1.48 5.66 0.94
N ARG A 78 -1.02 6.04 2.12
CA ARG A 78 0.21 6.80 2.28
C ARG A 78 1.18 6.07 3.19
N CYS A 79 2.46 6.31 2.95
CA CYS A 79 3.52 5.80 3.82
C CYS A 79 3.48 6.54 5.15
N LYS A 80 3.39 5.78 6.24
CA LYS A 80 3.39 6.35 7.58
C LYS A 80 4.73 7.02 7.91
N GLY A 81 5.81 6.56 7.29
CA GLY A 81 7.14 7.09 7.56
C GLY A 81 7.40 8.44 6.91
N CYS A 82 7.01 8.62 5.65
CA CYS A 82 7.34 9.83 4.90
C CYS A 82 6.14 10.52 4.28
N SER A 83 4.94 10.00 4.48
CA SER A 83 3.69 10.57 3.98
C SER A 83 3.54 10.57 2.46
N SER A 84 4.41 9.88 1.73
CA SER A 84 4.27 9.74 0.28
C SER A 84 3.00 8.97 -0.05
N THR A 85 2.31 9.37 -1.09
CA THR A 85 1.16 8.62 -1.58
C THR A 85 1.66 7.37 -2.30
N LEU A 86 1.18 6.21 -1.88
CA LEU A 86 1.64 4.92 -2.40
C LEU A 86 0.68 4.32 -3.41
N GLY A 87 -0.61 4.58 -3.24
CA GLY A 87 -1.66 4.00 -4.04
C GLY A 87 -3.00 4.23 -3.34
N TRP A 88 -3.83 3.20 -3.34
CA TRP A 88 -5.12 3.31 -2.64
C TRP A 88 -5.59 1.96 -2.13
N THR A 89 -6.51 2.02 -1.17
CA THR A 89 -7.19 0.84 -0.64
C THR A 89 -8.60 0.81 -1.20
N TYR A 90 -9.03 -0.37 -1.66
CA TYR A 90 -10.39 -0.56 -2.13
C TYR A 90 -11.29 -0.83 -0.94
N LEU A 91 -12.24 0.06 -0.69
CA LEU A 91 -13.20 -0.14 0.40
C LEU A 91 -14.45 -0.83 -0.10
N ARG A 92 -14.88 -0.50 -1.33
CA ARG A 92 -16.08 -1.08 -1.92
C ARG A 92 -15.96 -1.09 -3.43
N ALA A 93 -16.37 -2.18 -4.04
CA ALA A 93 -16.50 -2.29 -5.49
C ALA A 93 -17.97 -2.36 -5.84
N PHE A 94 -18.40 -1.58 -6.83
CA PHE A 94 -19.81 -1.55 -7.24
C PHE A 94 -20.14 -2.67 -8.23
N GLU A 95 -19.14 -3.12 -9.00
CA GLU A 95 -19.31 -4.24 -9.93
C GLU A 95 -19.04 -5.55 -9.21
N SER A 96 -19.93 -6.53 -9.38
CA SER A 96 -19.76 -7.82 -8.69
C SER A 96 -18.45 -8.50 -9.04
N SER A 97 -18.01 -8.39 -10.29
CA SER A 97 -16.76 -9.01 -10.72
C SER A 97 -15.54 -8.42 -10.05
N GLN A 98 -15.66 -7.27 -9.41
CA GLN A 98 -14.55 -6.57 -8.78
C GLN A 98 -14.56 -6.67 -7.26
N LYS A 99 -15.55 -7.36 -6.70
CA LYS A 99 -15.69 -7.45 -5.24
C LYS A 99 -14.50 -8.10 -4.54
N TYR A 100 -13.73 -8.91 -5.25
CA TYR A 100 -12.55 -9.55 -4.65
C TYR A 100 -11.51 -8.55 -4.19
N LYS A 101 -11.57 -7.31 -4.70
CA LYS A 101 -10.61 -6.26 -4.33
C LYS A 101 -10.91 -5.62 -2.98
N GLU A 102 -12.13 -5.79 -2.48
CA GLU A 102 -12.54 -5.09 -1.25
C GLU A 102 -11.64 -5.49 -0.09
N GLY A 103 -11.19 -4.50 0.66
CA GLY A 103 -10.27 -4.67 1.76
C GLY A 103 -8.80 -4.80 1.38
N LYS A 104 -8.51 -4.80 0.07
CA LYS A 104 -7.14 -4.94 -0.42
C LYS A 104 -6.62 -3.61 -0.93
N SER A 105 -5.31 -3.52 -1.12
CA SER A 105 -4.67 -2.26 -1.49
C SER A 105 -3.77 -2.44 -2.69
N ILE A 106 -3.70 -1.41 -3.53
CA ILE A 106 -2.64 -1.37 -4.54
C ILE A 106 -1.59 -0.35 -4.12
N MET A 107 -0.35 -0.66 -4.46
CA MET A 107 0.74 0.29 -4.32
C MET A 107 1.46 0.40 -5.65
N GLU A 108 1.82 1.62 -6.03
CA GLU A 108 2.51 1.89 -7.30
C GLU A 108 3.87 1.21 -7.29
N LYS A 109 4.21 0.57 -8.40
CA LYS A 109 5.51 -0.10 -8.49
C LYS A 109 6.67 0.86 -8.24
N ILE A 110 6.57 2.09 -8.73
CA ILE A 110 7.64 3.08 -8.58
C ILE A 110 7.83 3.51 -7.13
N ALA A 111 6.87 3.27 -6.26
CA ALA A 111 6.97 3.63 -4.85
C ALA A 111 7.63 2.53 -4.02
N LEU A 112 7.97 1.39 -4.62
CA LEU A 112 8.39 0.20 -3.89
C LEU A 112 9.79 -0.24 -4.29
N VAL A 113 10.53 -0.76 -3.32
CA VAL A 113 11.82 -1.41 -3.52
C VAL A 113 11.77 -2.73 -2.76
N LYS A 114 12.35 -3.76 -3.35
CA LYS A 114 12.50 -5.04 -2.64
C LYS A 114 13.61 -4.93 -1.62
N SER A 115 13.43 -5.56 -0.48
CA SER A 115 14.41 -5.57 0.58
C SER A 115 14.57 -6.98 1.14
N ASN A 116 15.72 -7.23 1.78
CA ASN A 116 16.02 -8.50 2.46
C ASN A 116 16.26 -9.66 1.48
N ASN A 117 17.02 -9.40 0.43
CA ASN A 117 17.63 -10.44 -0.41
C ASN A 117 16.66 -11.33 -1.18
N TRP A 118 15.76 -10.74 -1.93
CA TRP A 118 14.90 -11.56 -2.79
C TRP A 118 14.58 -10.91 -4.14
#